data_8ab7f35bdbd45ed8b4fdd07ca96fcece
#
_entry.id   8ab7f35bdbd45ed8b4fdd07ca96fcece
#
_cell.length_a   1.000
_cell.length_b   1.000
_cell.length_c   1.000
_cell.angle_alpha   90.00
_cell.angle_beta   90.00
_cell.angle_gamma   90.00
#
_symmetry.space_group_name_H-M   'P 1'
#
loop_
_entity.id
_entity.type
_entity.pdbx_description
1 polymer ?
#
loop_
_entity_poly.entity_id
_entity_poly.type
_entity_poly.pdbx_seq_one_letter_code
_entity_poly.pdbx_strand_id
1 'polypeptide(L)'
;MKKKIFALCAIMLLASGCGKVPKLENGKEAIVTFKDGEKISVDDFYELIKNEYGLNSLISMVDKYICETEFEDYKDTASKNADALINSLKEQYGSEDKLLEALQGSGYNTIDAYKDYAYLSYLQSHAIEEYAKTKITDKEIENYYKNDAIGDMEINHILITSNVKKDATDDEKKAAEDEAKKKANEVIDKLNTAKKNGEDITEAFTKLAKEYSEDDSNKDKGGALGKINYGSLSSKYDELVKAAKSLKDGEYSTSVITTELGYHVILKVKTYEKDTLENLKDSIKETLAEKYITNNKSSIGLNALQHYRKEYKMEIQDDEMKKQYSNYIQNALLTIQQNNSSK
;
A
#
# COMPACT_ATOMS: atom_id res chain seq x y z
N MET A 1 -75.30 -14.04 24.53
CA MET A 1 -74.45 -14.41 23.38
C MET A 1 -73.97 -13.14 22.72
N LYS A 2 -72.72 -12.73 22.97
CA LYS A 2 -72.09 -11.53 22.37
C LYS A 2 -71.25 -11.97 21.19
N LYS A 3 -71.68 -11.58 20.00
CA LYS A 3 -70.95 -11.83 18.75
C LYS A 3 -69.71 -10.94 18.72
N LYS A 4 -68.50 -11.53 18.73
CA LYS A 4 -67.25 -10.83 18.47
C LYS A 4 -67.11 -10.71 16.96
N ILE A 5 -67.12 -9.47 16.47
CA ILE A 5 -66.81 -9.12 15.10
C ILE A 5 -65.30 -9.14 15.01
N PHE A 6 -64.76 -10.10 14.27
CA PHE A 6 -63.35 -10.09 13.87
C PHE A 6 -63.20 -9.15 12.65
N ALA A 7 -62.64 -7.99 12.88
CA ALA A 7 -62.17 -7.16 11.77
C ALA A 7 -60.89 -7.76 11.20
N LEU A 8 -60.99 -8.33 10.02
CA LEU A 8 -59.86 -8.86 9.25
C LEU A 8 -59.15 -7.67 8.61
N CYS A 9 -58.08 -7.17 9.23
CA CYS A 9 -57.20 -6.23 8.55
C CYS A 9 -56.44 -6.96 7.47
N ALA A 10 -56.84 -6.76 6.22
CA ALA A 10 -56.14 -7.21 5.06
C ALA A 10 -54.79 -6.53 4.96
N ILE A 11 -53.70 -7.24 5.25
CA ILE A 11 -52.36 -6.84 4.93
C ILE A 11 -52.21 -6.97 3.43
N MET A 12 -52.33 -5.87 2.70
CA MET A 12 -51.89 -5.80 1.31
C MET A 12 -50.36 -5.78 1.27
N LEU A 13 -49.78 -6.95 1.05
CA LEU A 13 -48.42 -7.08 0.57
C LEU A 13 -48.36 -6.53 -0.87
N LEU A 14 -48.09 -5.27 -1.01
CA LEU A 14 -47.65 -4.72 -2.28
C LEU A 14 -46.14 -4.99 -2.42
N ALA A 15 -45.81 -6.16 -2.96
CA ALA A 15 -44.50 -6.38 -3.57
C ALA A 15 -44.42 -5.58 -4.87
N SER A 16 -43.89 -4.39 -4.81
CA SER A 16 -43.36 -3.70 -5.98
C SER A 16 -42.11 -2.96 -5.56
N GLY A 17 -40.99 -3.49 -6.04
CA GLY A 17 -39.67 -2.92 -5.83
C GLY A 17 -39.55 -1.51 -6.40
N CYS A 18 -38.83 -0.77 -5.68
CA CYS A 18 -38.14 0.49 -5.84
C CYS A 18 -38.36 1.33 -4.58
N GLY A 19 -37.46 1.24 -3.68
CA GLY A 19 -36.97 2.22 -2.70
C GLY A 19 -37.89 3.31 -2.15
N LYS A 20 -39.19 3.08 -1.93
CA LYS A 20 -40.03 4.05 -1.19
C LYS A 20 -40.17 3.58 0.25
N VAL A 21 -39.66 4.40 1.17
CA VAL A 21 -39.89 4.20 2.59
C VAL A 21 -41.40 4.24 2.87
N PRO A 22 -41.96 3.26 3.60
CA PRO A 22 -43.37 3.23 3.93
C PRO A 22 -43.78 4.49 4.68
N LYS A 23 -44.97 5.07 4.34
CA LYS A 23 -45.51 6.24 5.03
C LYS A 23 -46.60 5.79 6.02
N LEU A 24 -46.60 6.42 7.18
CA LEU A 24 -47.66 6.30 8.18
C LEU A 24 -48.89 7.15 7.78
N GLU A 25 -50.05 6.91 8.40
CA GLU A 25 -51.29 7.68 8.16
C GLU A 25 -51.12 9.19 8.37
N ASN A 26 -50.19 9.62 9.23
CA ASN A 26 -49.86 11.03 9.47
C ASN A 26 -48.82 11.59 8.48
N GLY A 27 -48.48 10.88 7.40
CA GLY A 27 -47.50 11.27 6.41
C GLY A 27 -46.02 11.07 6.81
N LYS A 28 -45.75 10.66 8.05
CA LYS A 28 -44.40 10.32 8.50
C LYS A 28 -43.97 8.95 7.98
N GLU A 29 -42.72 8.82 7.69
CA GLU A 29 -42.14 7.55 7.24
C GLU A 29 -41.87 6.64 8.44
N ALA A 30 -42.21 5.35 8.33
CA ALA A 30 -41.93 4.34 9.34
C ALA A 30 -41.17 3.17 8.77
N ILE A 31 -40.15 2.72 9.48
CA ILE A 31 -39.39 1.52 9.14
C ILE A 31 -40.08 0.28 9.68
N VAL A 32 -40.61 0.34 10.91
CA VAL A 32 -41.31 -0.76 11.58
C VAL A 32 -42.56 -0.23 12.27
N THR A 33 -43.66 -1.01 12.19
CA THR A 33 -44.87 -0.79 12.96
C THR A 33 -45.21 -2.06 13.74
N PHE A 34 -45.66 -1.89 15.01
CA PHE A 34 -46.07 -2.99 15.90
C PHE A 34 -47.58 -3.09 15.98
N LYS A 35 -48.07 -4.24 16.47
CA LYS A 35 -49.54 -4.52 16.59
C LYS A 35 -50.27 -3.56 17.51
N ASP A 36 -49.59 -3.01 18.50
CA ASP A 36 -50.09 -2.04 19.49
C ASP A 36 -50.10 -0.61 18.99
N GLY A 37 -49.64 -0.38 17.75
CA GLY A 37 -49.55 0.94 17.15
C GLY A 37 -48.21 1.67 17.39
N GLU A 38 -47.31 1.08 18.15
CA GLU A 38 -45.94 1.61 18.29
C GLU A 38 -45.21 1.47 16.99
N LYS A 39 -44.19 2.30 16.80
CA LYS A 39 -43.42 2.40 15.53
C LYS A 39 -41.98 2.80 15.78
N ILE A 40 -41.14 2.42 14.83
CA ILE A 40 -39.80 2.99 14.65
C ILE A 40 -39.87 3.85 13.39
N SER A 41 -39.66 5.16 13.55
CA SER A 41 -39.66 6.10 12.43
C SER A 41 -38.34 6.07 11.69
N VAL A 42 -38.34 6.61 10.45
CA VAL A 42 -37.09 6.83 9.67
C VAL A 42 -36.18 7.78 10.44
N ASP A 43 -36.76 8.81 11.05
CA ASP A 43 -35.99 9.81 11.81
C ASP A 43 -35.29 9.19 13.01
N ASP A 44 -35.98 8.36 13.83
CA ASP A 44 -35.38 7.66 14.96
C ASP A 44 -34.25 6.73 14.53
N PHE A 45 -34.47 5.99 13.42
CA PHE A 45 -33.48 5.09 12.87
C PHE A 45 -32.29 5.85 12.27
N TYR A 46 -32.55 6.98 11.59
CA TYR A 46 -31.50 7.83 11.05
C TYR A 46 -30.63 8.42 12.16
N GLU A 47 -31.25 8.96 13.22
CA GLU A 47 -30.50 9.52 14.35
C GLU A 47 -29.64 8.44 15.05
N LEU A 48 -30.14 7.22 15.19
CA LEU A 48 -29.36 6.11 15.74
C LEU A 48 -28.14 5.81 14.87
N ILE A 49 -28.33 5.63 13.56
CA ILE A 49 -27.24 5.35 12.62
C ILE A 49 -26.25 6.52 12.56
N LYS A 50 -26.76 7.76 12.53
CA LYS A 50 -25.91 8.95 12.51
C LYS A 50 -25.01 9.00 13.75
N ASN A 51 -25.55 8.70 14.91
CA ASN A 51 -24.79 8.76 16.16
C ASN A 51 -23.76 7.63 16.29
N GLU A 52 -24.09 6.42 15.84
CA GLU A 52 -23.25 5.23 15.99
C GLU A 52 -22.20 5.11 14.86
N TYR A 53 -22.60 5.36 13.60
CA TYR A 53 -21.80 5.05 12.41
C TYR A 53 -21.61 6.25 11.47
N GLY A 54 -22.33 7.36 11.70
CA GLY A 54 -22.46 8.46 10.76
C GLY A 54 -21.14 9.13 10.43
N LEU A 55 -20.28 9.34 11.42
CA LEU A 55 -19.00 10.05 11.20
C LEU A 55 -18.08 9.34 10.21
N ASN A 56 -17.87 8.03 10.39
CA ASN A 56 -16.99 7.27 9.49
C ASN A 56 -17.55 7.22 8.06
N SER A 57 -18.87 7.04 7.95
CA SER A 57 -19.56 7.07 6.65
C SER A 57 -19.45 8.43 5.98
N LEU A 58 -19.65 9.52 6.73
CA LEU A 58 -19.51 10.88 6.21
C LEU A 58 -18.09 11.16 5.72
N ILE A 59 -17.08 10.82 6.51
CA ILE A 59 -15.66 10.98 6.14
C ILE A 59 -15.36 10.20 4.85
N SER A 60 -15.81 8.94 4.77
CA SER A 60 -15.60 8.12 3.57
C SER A 60 -16.27 8.70 2.33
N MET A 61 -17.50 9.23 2.46
CA MET A 61 -18.20 9.88 1.37
C MET A 61 -17.50 11.17 0.90
N VAL A 62 -17.04 11.98 1.85
CA VAL A 62 -16.29 13.21 1.57
C VAL A 62 -14.99 12.90 0.85
N ASP A 63 -14.22 11.95 1.39
CA ASP A 63 -12.94 11.56 0.80
C ASP A 63 -13.12 10.94 -0.58
N LYS A 64 -14.17 10.13 -0.77
CA LYS A 64 -14.51 9.57 -2.08
C LYS A 64 -14.79 10.70 -3.10
N TYR A 65 -15.65 11.65 -2.74
CA TYR A 65 -15.96 12.78 -3.60
C TYR A 65 -14.70 13.59 -3.99
N ILE A 66 -13.87 13.92 -3.00
CA ILE A 66 -12.65 14.70 -3.20
C ILE A 66 -11.66 13.93 -4.07
N CYS A 67 -11.36 12.66 -3.70
CA CYS A 67 -10.39 11.87 -4.42
C CYS A 67 -10.85 11.53 -5.85
N GLU A 68 -12.14 11.28 -6.08
CA GLU A 68 -12.68 11.05 -7.43
C GLU A 68 -12.64 12.30 -8.30
N THR A 69 -12.71 13.49 -7.70
CA THR A 69 -12.64 14.76 -8.43
C THR A 69 -11.20 15.16 -8.71
N GLU A 70 -10.31 15.05 -7.71
CA GLU A 70 -8.92 15.44 -7.82
C GLU A 70 -8.10 14.48 -8.68
N PHE A 71 -8.42 13.17 -8.59
CA PHE A 71 -7.70 12.09 -9.26
C PHE A 71 -8.58 11.37 -10.29
N GLU A 72 -9.31 12.12 -11.11
CA GLU A 72 -10.24 11.57 -12.10
C GLU A 72 -9.56 10.56 -13.04
N ASP A 73 -8.36 10.84 -13.49
CA ASP A 73 -7.57 10.00 -14.40
C ASP A 73 -7.21 8.63 -13.79
N TYR A 74 -7.24 8.51 -12.47
CA TYR A 74 -6.91 7.26 -11.75
C TYR A 74 -8.12 6.38 -11.43
N LYS A 75 -9.35 6.84 -11.68
CA LYS A 75 -10.59 6.12 -11.33
C LYS A 75 -10.68 4.75 -12.00
N ASP A 76 -10.36 4.68 -13.29
CA ASP A 76 -10.37 3.42 -14.03
C ASP A 76 -9.34 2.43 -13.50
N THR A 77 -8.15 2.93 -13.16
CA THR A 77 -7.09 2.10 -12.58
C THR A 77 -7.46 1.63 -11.17
N ALA A 78 -8.03 2.52 -10.36
CA ALA A 78 -8.54 2.18 -9.03
C ALA A 78 -9.61 1.07 -9.09
N SER A 79 -10.55 1.17 -10.04
CA SER A 79 -11.59 0.16 -10.24
C SER A 79 -10.98 -1.19 -10.64
N LYS A 80 -10.06 -1.20 -11.62
CA LYS A 80 -9.37 -2.43 -12.07
C LYS A 80 -8.57 -3.08 -10.94
N ASN A 81 -7.88 -2.29 -10.12
CA ASN A 81 -7.11 -2.80 -8.98
C ASN A 81 -8.03 -3.39 -7.90
N ALA A 82 -9.16 -2.75 -7.62
CA ALA A 82 -10.14 -3.28 -6.70
C ALA A 82 -10.74 -4.61 -7.21
N ASP A 83 -11.07 -4.69 -8.51
CA ASP A 83 -11.55 -5.93 -9.13
C ASP A 83 -10.50 -7.05 -9.07
N ALA A 84 -9.26 -6.75 -9.41
CA ALA A 84 -8.16 -7.70 -9.35
C ALA A 84 -7.92 -8.22 -7.92
N LEU A 85 -7.98 -7.34 -6.92
CA LEU A 85 -7.89 -7.72 -5.52
C LEU A 85 -9.01 -8.68 -5.12
N ILE A 86 -10.26 -8.36 -5.46
CA ILE A 86 -11.40 -9.24 -5.14
C ILE A 86 -11.24 -10.60 -5.81
N ASN A 87 -10.84 -10.64 -7.09
CA ASN A 87 -10.63 -11.90 -7.81
C ASN A 87 -9.51 -12.75 -7.16
N SER A 88 -8.39 -12.12 -6.80
CA SER A 88 -7.30 -12.80 -6.10
C SER A 88 -7.73 -13.35 -4.73
N LEU A 89 -8.54 -12.59 -3.98
CA LEU A 89 -9.09 -13.05 -2.71
C LEU A 89 -10.08 -14.21 -2.91
N LYS A 90 -10.94 -14.18 -3.95
CA LYS A 90 -11.85 -15.31 -4.28
C LYS A 90 -11.07 -16.60 -4.57
N GLU A 91 -9.97 -16.50 -5.32
CA GLU A 91 -9.08 -17.63 -5.59
C GLU A 91 -8.42 -18.14 -4.29
N GLN A 92 -7.92 -17.23 -3.46
CA GLN A 92 -7.26 -17.56 -2.18
C GLN A 92 -8.21 -18.26 -1.20
N TYR A 93 -9.44 -17.79 -1.07
CA TYR A 93 -10.46 -18.38 -0.17
C TYR A 93 -11.21 -19.54 -0.79
N GLY A 94 -11.14 -19.72 -2.11
CA GLY A 94 -11.72 -20.83 -2.86
C GLY A 94 -13.23 -20.73 -3.12
N SER A 95 -13.94 -19.78 -2.51
CA SER A 95 -15.35 -19.45 -2.80
C SER A 95 -15.74 -18.07 -2.32
N GLU A 96 -16.80 -17.49 -2.91
CA GLU A 96 -17.35 -16.20 -2.48
C GLU A 96 -17.89 -16.23 -1.04
N ASP A 97 -18.52 -17.33 -0.64
CA ASP A 97 -19.07 -17.49 0.70
C ASP A 97 -17.97 -17.43 1.79
N LYS A 98 -16.85 -18.13 1.55
CA LYS A 98 -15.72 -18.11 2.48
C LYS A 98 -15.03 -16.75 2.50
N LEU A 99 -14.92 -16.08 1.37
CA LEU A 99 -14.43 -14.72 1.30
C LEU A 99 -15.35 -13.78 2.09
N LEU A 100 -16.67 -13.87 1.88
CA LEU A 100 -17.65 -13.06 2.61
C LEU A 100 -17.56 -13.28 4.13
N GLU A 101 -17.45 -14.53 4.57
CA GLU A 101 -17.26 -14.85 6.00
C GLU A 101 -15.99 -14.18 6.58
N ALA A 102 -14.87 -14.25 5.86
CA ALA A 102 -13.62 -13.60 6.28
C ALA A 102 -13.76 -12.06 6.31
N LEU A 103 -14.44 -11.47 5.33
CA LEU A 103 -14.68 -10.03 5.27
C LEU A 103 -15.62 -9.56 6.38
N GLN A 104 -16.64 -10.35 6.74
CA GLN A 104 -17.53 -10.06 7.87
C GLN A 104 -16.76 -10.04 9.20
N GLY A 105 -15.81 -10.96 9.37
CA GLY A 105 -14.87 -10.93 10.51
C GLY A 105 -14.01 -9.66 10.58
N SER A 106 -13.86 -8.96 9.45
CA SER A 106 -13.12 -7.68 9.34
C SER A 106 -14.05 -6.45 9.29
N GLY A 107 -15.36 -6.63 9.49
CA GLY A 107 -16.35 -5.54 9.55
C GLY A 107 -16.98 -5.16 8.20
N TYR A 108 -16.76 -5.92 7.12
CA TYR A 108 -17.39 -5.67 5.82
C TYR A 108 -18.55 -6.65 5.58
N ASN A 109 -19.77 -6.14 5.51
CA ASN A 109 -20.96 -6.96 5.37
C ASN A 109 -21.18 -7.54 3.96
N THR A 110 -20.49 -6.99 2.95
CA THR A 110 -20.56 -7.44 1.54
C THR A 110 -19.19 -7.35 0.87
N ILE A 111 -19.00 -8.14 -0.18
CA ILE A 111 -17.80 -8.07 -1.03
C ILE A 111 -17.71 -6.69 -1.71
N ASP A 112 -18.86 -6.14 -2.14
CA ASP A 112 -18.92 -4.81 -2.76
C ASP A 112 -18.46 -3.69 -1.80
N ALA A 113 -18.84 -3.77 -0.51
CA ALA A 113 -18.37 -2.80 0.48
C ALA A 113 -16.82 -2.84 0.65
N TYR A 114 -16.23 -4.03 0.60
CA TYR A 114 -14.78 -4.16 0.63
C TYR A 114 -14.12 -3.70 -0.69
N LYS A 115 -14.77 -3.96 -1.83
CA LYS A 115 -14.32 -3.44 -3.13
C LYS A 115 -14.34 -1.91 -3.16
N ASP A 116 -15.39 -1.28 -2.66
CA ASP A 116 -15.48 0.19 -2.53
C ASP A 116 -14.38 0.74 -1.62
N TYR A 117 -14.09 0.05 -0.51
CA TYR A 117 -12.95 0.41 0.35
C TYR A 117 -11.61 0.32 -0.40
N ALA A 118 -11.36 -0.77 -1.13
CA ALA A 118 -10.14 -0.95 -1.89
C ALA A 118 -9.98 0.12 -2.99
N TYR A 119 -11.07 0.43 -3.69
CA TYR A 119 -11.12 1.51 -4.66
C TYR A 119 -10.74 2.86 -4.07
N LEU A 120 -11.39 3.23 -2.97
CA LEU A 120 -11.10 4.51 -2.29
C LEU A 120 -9.67 4.54 -1.72
N SER A 121 -9.21 3.44 -1.13
CA SER A 121 -7.84 3.33 -0.61
C SER A 121 -6.78 3.57 -1.69
N TYR A 122 -7.02 3.09 -2.91
CA TYR A 122 -6.13 3.35 -4.03
C TYR A 122 -6.06 4.85 -4.36
N LEU A 123 -7.20 5.53 -4.46
CA LEU A 123 -7.23 6.98 -4.71
C LEU A 123 -6.62 7.77 -3.55
N GLN A 124 -6.85 7.36 -2.31
CA GLN A 124 -6.23 7.99 -1.14
C GLN A 124 -4.71 7.81 -1.12
N SER A 125 -4.16 6.70 -1.63
CA SER A 125 -2.72 6.54 -1.76
C SER A 125 -2.11 7.57 -2.72
N HIS A 126 -2.76 7.85 -3.85
CA HIS A 126 -2.36 8.93 -4.74
C HIS A 126 -2.45 10.31 -4.08
N ALA A 127 -3.51 10.57 -3.31
CA ALA A 127 -3.61 11.80 -2.53
C ALA A 127 -2.42 11.98 -1.57
N ILE A 128 -1.96 10.90 -0.93
CA ILE A 128 -0.81 10.92 -0.04
C ILE A 128 0.49 11.21 -0.82
N GLU A 129 0.68 10.57 -1.97
CA GLU A 129 1.84 10.75 -2.83
C GLU A 129 1.94 12.20 -3.35
N GLU A 130 0.86 12.72 -3.92
CA GLU A 130 0.82 14.09 -4.42
C GLU A 130 1.01 15.11 -3.30
N TYR A 131 0.35 14.90 -2.15
CA TYR A 131 0.60 15.74 -0.97
C TYR A 131 2.06 15.71 -0.53
N ALA A 132 2.70 14.55 -0.50
CA ALA A 132 4.11 14.43 -0.16
C ALA A 132 5.00 15.20 -1.13
N LYS A 133 4.72 15.14 -2.44
CA LYS A 133 5.42 15.93 -3.46
C LYS A 133 5.33 17.44 -3.22
N THR A 134 4.21 17.94 -2.63
CA THR A 134 4.08 19.37 -2.27
C THR A 134 5.00 19.78 -1.12
N LYS A 135 5.53 18.83 -0.36
CA LYS A 135 6.46 19.10 0.78
C LYS A 135 7.91 19.15 0.35
N ILE A 136 8.21 18.72 -0.87
CA ILE A 136 9.58 18.68 -1.39
C ILE A 136 9.93 20.02 -2.04
N THR A 137 10.98 20.64 -1.55
CA THR A 137 11.46 21.93 -2.05
C THR A 137 12.49 21.77 -3.17
N ASP A 138 12.60 22.76 -4.05
CA ASP A 138 13.65 22.77 -5.09
C ASP A 138 15.05 22.66 -4.49
N LYS A 139 15.28 23.25 -3.33
CA LYS A 139 16.58 23.16 -2.61
C LYS A 139 16.90 21.72 -2.18
N GLU A 140 15.91 20.95 -1.76
CA GLU A 140 16.09 19.52 -1.42
C GLU A 140 16.41 18.71 -2.67
N ILE A 141 15.73 19.00 -3.80
CA ILE A 141 15.99 18.37 -5.09
C ILE A 141 17.43 18.68 -5.55
N GLU A 142 17.87 19.94 -5.51
CA GLU A 142 19.23 20.34 -5.86
C GLU A 142 20.28 19.66 -4.96
N ASN A 143 20.02 19.61 -3.66
CA ASN A 143 20.92 18.95 -2.71
C ASN A 143 21.01 17.45 -2.98
N TYR A 144 19.90 16.78 -3.23
CA TYR A 144 19.88 15.37 -3.58
C TYR A 144 20.62 15.12 -4.89
N TYR A 145 20.34 15.93 -5.92
CA TYR A 145 21.04 15.84 -7.20
C TYR A 145 22.57 15.97 -7.01
N LYS A 146 23.01 16.92 -6.21
CA LYS A 146 24.44 17.19 -5.99
C LYS A 146 25.16 16.07 -5.24
N ASN A 147 24.52 15.53 -4.18
CA ASN A 147 25.20 14.70 -3.20
C ASN A 147 24.84 13.22 -3.31
N ASP A 148 23.63 12.89 -3.76
CA ASP A 148 23.07 11.55 -3.70
C ASP A 148 22.79 10.95 -5.07
N ALA A 149 22.30 11.75 -6.02
CA ALA A 149 22.04 11.29 -7.37
C ALA A 149 23.33 10.82 -8.07
N ILE A 150 23.23 9.68 -8.72
CA ILE A 150 24.33 9.04 -9.46
C ILE A 150 23.88 8.78 -10.90
N GLY A 151 24.82 8.52 -11.79
CA GLY A 151 24.52 7.97 -13.10
C GLY A 151 24.04 6.52 -13.00
N ASP A 152 23.34 6.06 -14.00
CA ASP A 152 22.96 4.65 -14.10
C ASP A 152 24.19 3.76 -14.00
N MET A 153 24.03 2.57 -13.46
CA MET A 153 25.07 1.56 -13.37
C MET A 153 24.59 0.25 -13.98
N GLU A 154 25.41 -0.40 -14.74
CA GLU A 154 25.21 -1.80 -15.09
C GLU A 154 25.79 -2.68 -14.00
N ILE A 155 24.96 -3.53 -13.44
CA ILE A 155 25.30 -4.44 -12.35
C ILE A 155 24.90 -5.86 -12.72
N ASN A 156 25.79 -6.79 -12.45
CA ASN A 156 25.47 -8.21 -12.39
C ASN A 156 25.40 -8.65 -10.94
N HIS A 157 24.50 -9.59 -10.60
CA HIS A 157 24.39 -10.13 -9.26
C HIS A 157 24.36 -11.66 -9.24
N ILE A 158 24.74 -12.22 -8.11
CA ILE A 158 24.53 -13.62 -7.75
C ILE A 158 23.68 -13.61 -6.50
N LEU A 159 22.46 -14.16 -6.60
CA LEU A 159 21.51 -14.26 -5.48
C LEU A 159 21.59 -15.65 -4.85
N ILE A 160 21.74 -15.70 -3.56
CA ILE A 160 21.59 -16.91 -2.74
C ILE A 160 20.45 -16.68 -1.76
N THR A 161 19.39 -17.47 -1.86
CA THR A 161 18.22 -17.37 -0.99
C THR A 161 18.37 -18.28 0.22
N SER A 162 17.82 -17.88 1.37
CA SER A 162 17.60 -18.79 2.47
C SER A 162 16.28 -19.51 2.22
N ASN A 163 16.33 -20.72 1.64
CA ASN A 163 15.14 -21.53 1.33
C ASN A 163 14.50 -22.06 2.62
N VAL A 164 13.75 -21.20 3.31
CA VAL A 164 13.10 -21.51 4.59
C VAL A 164 11.65 -21.95 4.35
N LYS A 165 11.25 -23.08 4.92
CA LYS A 165 9.85 -23.50 4.90
C LYS A 165 8.98 -22.52 5.69
N LYS A 166 7.72 -22.35 5.29
CA LYS A 166 6.79 -21.40 5.90
C LYS A 166 6.55 -21.64 7.40
N ASP A 167 6.69 -22.87 7.83
CA ASP A 167 6.48 -23.38 9.21
C ASP A 167 7.80 -23.69 9.96
N ALA A 168 8.95 -23.24 9.44
CA ALA A 168 10.25 -23.47 10.06
C ALA A 168 10.36 -22.74 11.41
N THR A 169 11.03 -23.40 12.36
CA THR A 169 11.40 -22.81 13.66
C THR A 169 12.43 -21.68 13.48
N ASP A 170 12.61 -20.85 14.48
CA ASP A 170 13.59 -19.77 14.43
C ASP A 170 15.03 -20.27 14.31
N ASP A 171 15.34 -21.43 14.91
CA ASP A 171 16.65 -22.08 14.78
C ASP A 171 16.86 -22.61 13.35
N GLU A 172 15.85 -23.20 12.72
CA GLU A 172 15.90 -23.65 11.32
C GLU A 172 16.05 -22.49 10.34
N LYS A 173 15.34 -21.38 10.60
CA LYS A 173 15.48 -20.14 9.81
C LYS A 173 16.92 -19.63 9.88
N LYS A 174 17.43 -19.50 11.09
CA LYS A 174 18.79 -19.03 11.33
C LYS A 174 19.83 -19.93 10.69
N ALA A 175 19.68 -21.25 10.79
CA ALA A 175 20.60 -22.20 10.17
C ALA A 175 20.59 -22.08 8.64
N ALA A 176 19.42 -21.89 8.01
CA ALA A 176 19.29 -21.68 6.57
C ALA A 176 19.89 -20.36 6.13
N GLU A 177 19.71 -19.28 6.89
CA GLU A 177 20.34 -17.97 6.65
C GLU A 177 21.87 -18.06 6.75
N ASP A 178 22.39 -18.71 7.77
CA ASP A 178 23.84 -18.91 7.97
C ASP A 178 24.44 -19.74 6.82
N GLU A 179 23.74 -20.78 6.34
CA GLU A 179 24.18 -21.59 5.20
C GLU A 179 24.17 -20.77 3.89
N ALA A 180 23.10 -20.00 3.62
CA ALA A 180 23.01 -19.15 2.45
C ALA A 180 24.12 -18.08 2.44
N LYS A 181 24.35 -17.44 3.59
CA LYS A 181 25.45 -16.47 3.75
C LYS A 181 26.82 -17.10 3.54
N LYS A 182 27.02 -18.36 4.01
CA LYS A 182 28.24 -19.09 3.78
C LYS A 182 28.46 -19.35 2.29
N LYS A 183 27.45 -19.80 1.55
CA LYS A 183 27.52 -19.99 0.08
C LYS A 183 27.87 -18.69 -0.65
N ALA A 184 27.27 -17.56 -0.23
CA ALA A 184 27.59 -16.26 -0.81
C ALA A 184 29.06 -15.85 -0.54
N ASN A 185 29.60 -16.15 0.65
CA ASN A 185 31.03 -15.94 0.93
C ASN A 185 31.93 -16.86 0.10
N GLU A 186 31.55 -18.12 -0.16
CA GLU A 186 32.29 -19.02 -1.04
C GLU A 186 32.40 -18.46 -2.48
N VAL A 187 31.36 -17.79 -2.97
CA VAL A 187 31.42 -17.08 -4.27
C VAL A 187 32.47 -15.98 -4.23
N ILE A 188 32.49 -15.17 -3.17
CA ILE A 188 33.49 -14.10 -3.00
C ILE A 188 34.92 -14.71 -2.97
N ASP A 189 35.12 -15.81 -2.25
CA ASP A 189 36.43 -16.48 -2.17
C ASP A 189 36.88 -17.02 -3.54
N LYS A 190 35.95 -17.56 -4.34
CA LYS A 190 36.24 -17.99 -5.71
C LYS A 190 36.62 -16.81 -6.60
N LEU A 191 35.93 -15.66 -6.48
CA LEU A 191 36.27 -14.42 -7.21
C LEU A 191 37.63 -13.87 -6.77
N ASN A 192 37.94 -13.89 -5.49
CA ASN A 192 39.26 -13.51 -4.97
C ASN A 192 40.36 -14.41 -5.52
N THR A 193 40.11 -15.70 -5.68
CA THR A 193 41.04 -16.67 -6.25
C THR A 193 41.24 -16.41 -7.73
N ALA A 194 40.17 -16.21 -8.51
CA ALA A 194 40.20 -15.85 -9.92
C ALA A 194 41.02 -14.55 -10.14
N LYS A 195 40.76 -13.51 -9.35
CA LYS A 195 41.50 -12.25 -9.36
C LYS A 195 43.01 -12.45 -9.11
N LYS A 196 43.34 -13.28 -8.09
CA LYS A 196 44.75 -13.60 -7.77
C LYS A 196 45.45 -14.35 -8.89
N ASN A 197 44.72 -15.18 -9.62
CA ASN A 197 45.23 -15.92 -10.76
C ASN A 197 45.33 -15.08 -12.04
N GLY A 198 44.86 -13.84 -12.04
CA GLY A 198 44.84 -12.96 -13.22
C GLY A 198 43.75 -13.31 -14.23
N GLU A 199 42.71 -14.04 -13.81
CA GLU A 199 41.55 -14.37 -14.64
C GLU A 199 40.67 -13.13 -14.89
N ASP A 200 39.95 -13.12 -16.01
CA ASP A 200 38.94 -12.09 -16.29
C ASP A 200 37.78 -12.23 -15.27
N ILE A 201 37.57 -11.16 -14.51
CA ILE A 201 36.58 -11.16 -13.42
C ILE A 201 35.16 -11.23 -13.96
N THR A 202 34.88 -10.64 -15.11
CA THR A 202 33.55 -10.68 -15.72
C THR A 202 33.21 -12.09 -16.19
N GLU A 203 34.18 -12.79 -16.78
CA GLU A 203 34.02 -14.20 -17.18
C GLU A 203 33.86 -15.11 -15.94
N ALA A 204 34.71 -14.92 -14.93
CA ALA A 204 34.64 -15.68 -13.69
C ALA A 204 33.28 -15.46 -13.00
N PHE A 205 32.84 -14.22 -12.90
CA PHE A 205 31.51 -13.87 -12.31
C PHE A 205 30.36 -14.52 -13.08
N THR A 206 30.41 -14.48 -14.43
CA THR A 206 29.41 -15.10 -15.29
C THR A 206 29.31 -16.61 -15.08
N LYS A 207 30.44 -17.30 -14.90
CA LYS A 207 30.46 -18.74 -14.60
C LYS A 207 29.85 -19.02 -13.21
N LEU A 208 30.25 -18.23 -12.21
CA LEU A 208 29.72 -18.36 -10.85
C LEU A 208 28.23 -18.01 -10.74
N ALA A 209 27.76 -17.04 -11.53
CA ALA A 209 26.33 -16.73 -11.60
C ALA A 209 25.51 -17.93 -12.09
N LYS A 210 25.97 -18.63 -13.14
CA LYS A 210 25.32 -19.86 -13.64
C LYS A 210 25.35 -20.99 -12.62
N GLU A 211 26.45 -21.10 -11.86
CA GLU A 211 26.65 -22.20 -10.88
C GLU A 211 25.90 -21.97 -9.58
N TYR A 212 25.90 -20.73 -9.08
CA TYR A 212 25.45 -20.42 -7.71
C TYR A 212 24.19 -19.60 -7.63
N SER A 213 23.87 -18.77 -8.65
CA SER A 213 22.72 -17.85 -8.53
C SER A 213 21.39 -18.60 -8.58
N GLU A 214 20.53 -18.26 -7.62
CA GLU A 214 19.16 -18.75 -7.52
C GLU A 214 18.15 -17.79 -8.18
N ASP A 215 18.63 -16.73 -8.86
CA ASP A 215 17.79 -15.88 -9.70
C ASP A 215 17.69 -16.46 -11.13
N ASP A 216 16.65 -17.27 -11.35
CA ASP A 216 16.39 -17.92 -12.63
C ASP A 216 16.15 -16.93 -13.79
N SER A 217 15.82 -15.68 -13.51
CA SER A 217 15.53 -14.67 -14.53
C SER A 217 16.78 -14.21 -15.27
N ASN A 218 17.96 -14.27 -14.63
CA ASN A 218 19.20 -13.69 -15.16
C ASN A 218 20.47 -14.53 -14.95
N LYS A 219 20.45 -15.60 -14.16
CA LYS A 219 21.65 -16.44 -13.90
C LYS A 219 22.36 -16.89 -15.17
N ASP A 220 21.61 -17.29 -16.22
CA ASP A 220 22.17 -17.74 -17.51
C ASP A 220 22.75 -16.59 -18.34
N LYS A 221 22.41 -15.35 -17.98
CA LYS A 221 22.95 -14.12 -18.57
C LYS A 221 24.04 -13.49 -17.71
N GLY A 222 24.70 -14.31 -16.87
CA GLY A 222 25.75 -13.85 -15.97
C GLY A 222 25.28 -13.00 -14.80
N GLY A 223 23.99 -13.10 -14.44
CA GLY A 223 23.39 -12.34 -13.34
C GLY A 223 23.06 -10.88 -13.70
N ALA A 224 22.93 -10.54 -14.99
CA ALA A 224 22.74 -9.16 -15.44
C ALA A 224 21.40 -8.60 -14.97
N LEU A 225 21.43 -7.49 -14.20
CA LEU A 225 20.28 -6.68 -13.82
C LEU A 225 20.00 -5.55 -14.82
N GLY A 226 20.91 -5.34 -15.78
CA GLY A 226 20.87 -4.22 -16.72
C GLY A 226 21.29 -2.90 -16.09
N LYS A 227 20.79 -1.80 -16.66
CA LYS A 227 21.01 -0.46 -16.12
C LYS A 227 20.10 -0.22 -14.93
N ILE A 228 20.69 0.08 -13.81
CA ILE A 228 19.94 0.39 -12.57
C ILE A 228 20.42 1.69 -11.93
N ASN A 229 19.50 2.31 -11.21
CA ASN A 229 19.70 3.45 -10.33
C ASN A 229 18.75 3.33 -9.14
N TYR A 230 18.83 4.25 -8.18
CA TYR A 230 17.81 4.34 -7.12
C TYR A 230 16.41 4.49 -7.75
N GLY A 231 15.47 3.67 -7.29
CA GLY A 231 14.09 3.67 -7.79
C GLY A 231 13.85 3.00 -9.15
N SER A 232 14.89 2.59 -9.89
CA SER A 232 14.72 1.89 -11.19
C SER A 232 14.32 0.44 -11.05
N LEU A 233 14.65 -0.16 -9.90
CA LEU A 233 14.16 -1.45 -9.44
C LEU A 233 13.33 -1.25 -8.18
N SER A 234 12.59 -2.27 -7.75
CA SER A 234 11.92 -2.24 -6.45
C SER A 234 12.91 -1.86 -5.34
N SER A 235 12.46 -1.15 -4.31
CA SER A 235 13.25 -0.76 -3.13
C SER A 235 14.00 -1.93 -2.46
N LYS A 236 13.59 -3.15 -2.74
CA LYS A 236 14.30 -4.39 -2.34
C LYS A 236 15.72 -4.48 -2.86
N TYR A 237 16.06 -3.73 -3.92
CA TYR A 237 17.38 -3.70 -4.53
C TYR A 237 18.22 -2.47 -4.14
N ASP A 238 17.71 -1.55 -3.33
CA ASP A 238 18.39 -0.31 -2.96
C ASP A 238 19.76 -0.56 -2.30
N GLU A 239 19.88 -1.62 -1.49
CA GLU A 239 21.17 -2.01 -0.89
C GLU A 239 22.21 -2.46 -1.95
N LEU A 240 21.76 -3.03 -3.08
CA LEU A 240 22.66 -3.35 -4.19
C LEU A 240 23.16 -2.09 -4.90
N VAL A 241 22.26 -1.13 -5.15
CA VAL A 241 22.60 0.17 -5.75
C VAL A 241 23.59 0.91 -4.84
N LYS A 242 23.33 0.92 -3.53
CA LYS A 242 24.20 1.54 -2.53
C LYS A 242 25.58 0.89 -2.48
N ALA A 243 25.65 -0.43 -2.52
CA ALA A 243 26.93 -1.15 -2.56
C ALA A 243 27.69 -0.88 -3.86
N ALA A 244 26.99 -0.93 -5.01
CA ALA A 244 27.58 -0.66 -6.32
C ALA A 244 28.12 0.78 -6.45
N LYS A 245 27.49 1.76 -5.81
CA LYS A 245 27.98 3.16 -5.78
C LYS A 245 29.43 3.25 -5.29
N SER A 246 29.85 2.40 -4.36
CA SER A 246 31.20 2.41 -3.78
C SER A 246 32.25 1.64 -4.60
N LEU A 247 31.80 0.82 -5.58
CA LEU A 247 32.69 0.04 -6.44
C LEU A 247 33.13 0.86 -7.66
N LYS A 248 34.30 0.54 -8.21
CA LYS A 248 34.71 0.96 -9.55
C LYS A 248 34.19 0.00 -10.59
N ASP A 249 34.14 0.44 -11.83
CA ASP A 249 33.80 -0.43 -12.96
C ASP A 249 34.77 -1.62 -13.03
N GLY A 250 34.23 -2.83 -13.18
CA GLY A 250 34.98 -4.09 -13.14
C GLY A 250 35.23 -4.63 -11.71
N GLU A 251 34.82 -3.92 -10.65
CA GLU A 251 34.99 -4.41 -9.28
C GLU A 251 33.74 -5.16 -8.80
N TYR A 252 33.94 -6.18 -7.98
CA TYR A 252 32.88 -6.94 -7.30
C TYR A 252 32.87 -6.64 -5.80
N SER A 253 31.73 -6.93 -5.16
CA SER A 253 31.60 -6.76 -3.72
C SER A 253 32.48 -7.74 -2.95
N THR A 254 33.29 -7.23 -2.04
CA THR A 254 34.19 -8.01 -1.17
C THR A 254 33.48 -8.49 0.09
N SER A 255 32.25 -8.14 0.29
CA SER A 255 31.36 -8.61 1.35
C SER A 255 29.98 -8.92 0.78
N VAL A 256 29.29 -9.83 1.45
CA VAL A 256 27.91 -10.21 1.12
C VAL A 256 26.96 -9.04 1.40
N ILE A 257 26.06 -8.75 0.46
CA ILE A 257 25.01 -7.75 0.60
C ILE A 257 23.72 -8.47 0.94
N THR A 258 23.07 -8.04 2.02
CA THR A 258 21.80 -8.63 2.46
C THR A 258 20.65 -7.76 2.01
N THR A 259 19.62 -8.37 1.43
CA THR A 259 18.33 -7.75 1.07
C THR A 259 17.18 -8.63 1.56
N GLU A 260 15.95 -8.19 1.38
CA GLU A 260 14.76 -9.02 1.64
C GLU A 260 14.69 -10.27 0.75
N LEU A 261 15.37 -10.27 -0.40
CA LEU A 261 15.41 -11.39 -1.34
C LEU A 261 16.43 -12.47 -0.94
N GLY A 262 17.40 -12.13 -0.10
CA GLY A 262 18.49 -13.01 0.32
C GLY A 262 19.85 -12.33 0.33
N TYR A 263 20.88 -13.10 0.02
CA TYR A 263 22.28 -12.72 0.06
C TYR A 263 22.81 -12.53 -1.37
N HIS A 264 23.47 -11.40 -1.60
CA HIS A 264 23.96 -11.06 -2.94
C HIS A 264 25.46 -10.84 -2.95
N VAL A 265 26.08 -11.24 -4.05
CA VAL A 265 27.38 -10.78 -4.51
C VAL A 265 27.15 -10.01 -5.79
N ILE A 266 27.74 -8.83 -5.95
CA ILE A 266 27.55 -7.99 -7.15
C ILE A 266 28.88 -7.75 -7.87
N LEU A 267 28.80 -7.57 -9.18
CA LEU A 267 29.85 -7.04 -10.04
C LEU A 267 29.34 -5.75 -10.68
N LYS A 268 30.04 -4.65 -10.48
CA LYS A 268 29.77 -3.41 -11.21
C LYS A 268 30.42 -3.48 -12.58
N VAL A 269 29.61 -3.54 -13.62
CA VAL A 269 30.09 -3.66 -15.00
C VAL A 269 30.49 -2.29 -15.53
N LYS A 270 29.61 -1.29 -15.38
CA LYS A 270 29.82 0.04 -15.95
C LYS A 270 29.03 1.10 -15.21
N THR A 271 29.63 2.28 -15.11
CA THR A 271 28.95 3.51 -14.65
C THR A 271 28.71 4.43 -15.84
N TYR A 272 27.51 4.98 -15.94
CA TYR A 272 27.14 5.99 -16.92
C TYR A 272 27.21 7.37 -16.31
N GLU A 273 27.37 8.38 -17.17
CA GLU A 273 27.33 9.77 -16.73
C GLU A 273 25.95 10.10 -16.15
N LYS A 274 25.96 10.85 -15.06
CA LYS A 274 24.72 11.32 -14.42
C LYS A 274 24.01 12.30 -15.35
N ASP A 275 22.73 12.09 -15.55
CA ASP A 275 21.90 12.99 -16.35
C ASP A 275 21.73 14.37 -15.69
N THR A 276 21.25 15.33 -16.43
CA THR A 276 21.07 16.71 -15.94
C THR A 276 20.02 16.80 -14.82
N LEU A 277 20.14 17.85 -14.01
CA LEU A 277 19.13 18.12 -12.97
C LEU A 277 17.72 18.26 -13.58
N GLU A 278 17.62 18.89 -14.74
CA GLU A 278 16.33 19.10 -15.42
C GLU A 278 15.65 17.75 -15.75
N ASN A 279 16.41 16.80 -16.27
CA ASN A 279 15.89 15.48 -16.63
C ASN A 279 15.59 14.59 -15.41
N LEU A 280 16.33 14.79 -14.31
CA LEU A 280 16.17 13.99 -13.08
C LEU A 280 15.23 14.64 -12.05
N LYS A 281 14.77 15.87 -12.28
CA LYS A 281 14.02 16.66 -11.29
C LYS A 281 12.79 15.90 -10.77
N ASP A 282 12.00 15.33 -11.67
CA ASP A 282 10.75 14.67 -11.30
C ASP A 282 11.02 13.34 -10.57
N SER A 283 11.94 12.53 -11.04
CA SER A 283 12.32 11.28 -10.37
C SER A 283 12.96 11.51 -9.00
N ILE A 284 13.76 12.56 -8.84
CA ILE A 284 14.30 12.96 -7.53
C ILE A 284 13.17 13.40 -6.60
N LYS A 285 12.21 14.18 -7.12
CA LYS A 285 11.05 14.64 -6.34
C LYS A 285 10.21 13.46 -5.86
N GLU A 286 9.99 12.45 -6.70
CA GLU A 286 9.32 11.20 -6.34
C GLU A 286 10.09 10.46 -5.24
N THR A 287 11.38 10.24 -5.43
CA THR A 287 12.26 9.59 -4.44
C THR A 287 12.22 10.31 -3.07
N LEU A 288 12.25 11.63 -3.07
CA LEU A 288 12.18 12.43 -1.84
C LEU A 288 10.79 12.38 -1.22
N ALA A 289 9.72 12.36 -2.03
CA ALA A 289 8.36 12.20 -1.56
C ALA A 289 8.13 10.84 -0.89
N GLU A 290 8.63 9.75 -1.45
CA GLU A 290 8.60 8.41 -0.83
C GLU A 290 9.33 8.38 0.51
N LYS A 291 10.51 9.01 0.60
CA LYS A 291 11.23 9.17 1.86
C LYS A 291 10.43 10.01 2.87
N TYR A 292 9.78 11.08 2.40
CA TYR A 292 8.91 11.89 3.25
C TYR A 292 7.72 11.07 3.78
N ILE A 293 7.06 10.26 2.96
CA ILE A 293 5.99 9.35 3.37
C ILE A 293 6.49 8.37 4.44
N THR A 294 7.61 7.72 4.18
CA THR A 294 8.21 6.74 5.10
C THR A 294 8.54 7.35 6.46
N ASN A 295 9.11 8.55 6.47
CA ASN A 295 9.49 9.24 7.70
C ASN A 295 8.27 9.77 8.48
N ASN A 296 7.16 10.00 7.80
CA ASN A 296 5.92 10.55 8.37
C ASN A 296 4.76 9.55 8.38
N LYS A 297 5.02 8.24 8.26
CA LYS A 297 4.00 7.19 8.07
C LYS A 297 2.85 7.22 9.09
N SER A 298 3.07 7.69 10.31
CA SER A 298 2.05 7.79 11.35
C SER A 298 1.07 8.96 11.15
N SER A 299 1.43 9.96 10.36
CA SER A 299 0.67 11.21 10.23
C SER A 299 0.31 11.59 8.79
N ILE A 300 1.03 11.04 7.80
CA ILE A 300 0.96 11.49 6.42
C ILE A 300 -0.45 11.35 5.83
N GLY A 301 -1.14 10.21 6.09
CA GLY A 301 -2.48 9.98 5.60
C GLY A 301 -3.48 11.01 6.14
N LEU A 302 -3.46 11.27 7.46
CA LEU A 302 -4.31 12.29 8.05
C LEU A 302 -4.02 13.67 7.48
N ASN A 303 -2.72 14.03 7.36
CA ASN A 303 -2.30 15.35 6.87
C ASN A 303 -2.69 15.56 5.41
N ALA A 304 -2.53 14.56 4.56
CA ALA A 304 -2.91 14.61 3.15
C ALA A 304 -4.42 14.81 2.97
N LEU A 305 -5.24 13.97 3.63
CA LEU A 305 -6.70 14.08 3.52
C LEU A 305 -7.23 15.38 4.11
N GLN A 306 -6.65 15.86 5.23
CA GLN A 306 -6.97 17.18 5.78
C GLN A 306 -6.61 18.33 4.83
N HIS A 307 -5.50 18.21 4.12
CA HIS A 307 -5.08 19.20 3.12
C HIS A 307 -6.13 19.32 2.03
N TYR A 308 -6.55 18.22 1.41
CA TYR A 308 -7.55 18.22 0.36
C TYR A 308 -8.93 18.66 0.87
N ARG A 309 -9.39 18.20 2.04
CA ARG A 309 -10.63 18.66 2.65
C ARG A 309 -10.65 20.18 2.83
N LYS A 310 -9.51 20.78 3.19
CA LYS A 310 -9.37 22.22 3.33
C LYS A 310 -9.37 22.93 1.96
N GLU A 311 -8.68 22.40 0.96
CA GLU A 311 -8.67 22.96 -0.40
C GLU A 311 -10.06 22.97 -1.02
N TYR A 312 -10.81 21.88 -0.81
CA TYR A 312 -12.22 21.76 -1.22
C TYR A 312 -13.18 22.53 -0.31
N LYS A 313 -12.68 23.29 0.67
CA LYS A 313 -13.48 24.10 1.61
C LYS A 313 -14.60 23.29 2.25
N MET A 314 -14.29 22.04 2.66
CA MET A 314 -15.27 21.17 3.30
C MET A 314 -15.86 21.83 4.54
N GLU A 315 -17.19 21.91 4.61
CA GLU A 315 -17.95 22.41 5.76
C GLU A 315 -19.01 21.40 6.16
N ILE A 316 -19.00 20.97 7.41
CA ILE A 316 -20.03 20.12 7.98
C ILE A 316 -21.12 21.02 8.57
N GLN A 317 -22.36 20.91 8.05
CA GLN A 317 -23.49 21.75 8.44
C GLN A 317 -24.24 21.24 9.66
N ASP A 318 -24.18 19.93 9.92
CA ASP A 318 -24.76 19.31 11.12
C ASP A 318 -23.83 19.53 12.32
N ASP A 319 -24.33 20.19 13.37
CA ASP A 319 -23.52 20.61 14.52
C ASP A 319 -22.96 19.41 15.30
N GLU A 320 -23.72 18.31 15.42
CA GLU A 320 -23.27 17.11 16.12
C GLU A 320 -22.18 16.40 15.33
N MET A 321 -22.37 16.21 14.03
CA MET A 321 -21.35 15.66 13.13
C MET A 321 -20.08 16.51 13.11
N LYS A 322 -20.20 17.83 13.12
CA LYS A 322 -19.09 18.76 13.20
C LYS A 322 -18.28 18.59 14.48
N LYS A 323 -18.96 18.43 15.62
CA LYS A 323 -18.33 18.17 16.91
C LYS A 323 -17.63 16.81 16.92
N GLN A 324 -18.30 15.75 16.42
CA GLN A 324 -17.73 14.41 16.33
C GLN A 324 -16.47 14.42 15.42
N TYR A 325 -16.53 15.10 14.28
CA TYR A 325 -15.38 15.25 13.39
C TYR A 325 -14.22 15.99 14.06
N SER A 326 -14.50 17.07 14.79
CA SER A 326 -13.47 17.83 15.51
C SER A 326 -12.77 16.96 16.55
N ASN A 327 -13.55 16.18 17.32
CA ASN A 327 -13.02 15.22 18.31
C ASN A 327 -12.18 14.11 17.63
N TYR A 328 -12.65 13.58 16.51
CA TYR A 328 -11.91 12.58 15.73
C TYR A 328 -10.53 13.11 15.32
N ILE A 329 -10.46 14.31 14.76
CA ILE A 329 -9.20 14.92 14.34
C ILE A 329 -8.28 15.18 15.55
N GLN A 330 -8.82 15.69 16.63
CA GLN A 330 -8.05 15.94 17.86
C GLN A 330 -7.47 14.64 18.43
N ASN A 331 -8.26 13.58 18.51
CA ASN A 331 -7.80 12.27 18.99
C ASN A 331 -6.75 11.65 18.08
N ALA A 332 -6.92 11.77 16.76
CA ALA A 332 -5.92 11.29 15.80
C ALA A 332 -4.58 12.02 15.95
N LEU A 333 -4.60 13.35 16.14
CA LEU A 333 -3.40 14.15 16.38
C LEU A 333 -2.72 13.78 17.70
N LEU A 334 -3.47 13.56 18.77
CA LEU A 334 -2.93 13.11 20.07
C LEU A 334 -2.26 11.74 19.93
N THR A 335 -2.89 10.80 19.23
CA THR A 335 -2.31 9.47 18.98
C THR A 335 -1.00 9.55 18.19
N ILE A 336 -0.94 10.40 17.16
CA ILE A 336 0.28 10.65 16.38
C ILE A 336 1.39 11.20 17.27
N GLN A 337 1.06 12.17 18.14
CA GLN A 337 2.02 12.76 19.06
C GLN A 337 2.58 11.75 20.07
N GLN A 338 1.73 10.89 20.62
CA GLN A 338 2.15 9.82 21.53
C GLN A 338 3.08 8.81 20.85
N ASN A 339 2.74 8.37 19.63
CA ASN A 339 3.56 7.45 18.86
C ASN A 339 4.93 8.02 18.49
N ASN A 340 5.03 9.32 18.27
CA ASN A 340 6.29 10.00 17.98
C ASN A 340 7.15 10.23 19.24
N SER A 341 6.52 10.32 20.42
CA SER A 341 7.24 10.50 21.70
C SER A 341 7.77 9.19 22.28
N SER A 342 7.32 8.04 21.75
CA SER A 342 7.70 6.69 22.20
C SER A 342 8.86 6.09 21.39
N LYS A 343 9.39 6.84 20.43
CA LYS A 343 10.55 6.50 19.59
C LYS A 343 11.77 7.31 20.03
#